data_4e2b2f139847f0fbf444419775b4b14c
#
_entry.id   4e2b2f139847f0fbf444419775b4b14c
#
_cell.length_a   1.000
_cell.length_b   1.000
_cell.length_c   1.000
_cell.angle_alpha   90.00
_cell.angle_beta   90.00
_cell.angle_gamma   90.00
#
_symmetry.space_group_name_H-M   'P 1'
#
loop_
_entity.id
_entity.type
_entity.pdbx_description
1 polymer ?
#
loop_
_entity_poly.entity_id
_entity_poly.type
_entity_poly.pdbx_seq_one_letter_code
_entity_poly.pdbx_strand_id
1 'polypeptide(L)'
;MATEDDVRRIALALPEVTEKPSYNTPGFRVKDKLFLRIRTEAEGALVVFAEDLDEKEALLASDPAKFFTTPHYDGYPSVLVHLDAVEEAELTELITDSWLVKAPPKVRKDHPEVGPVADPPAPTS
;
A
#
# COMPACT_ATOMS: atom_id res chain seq x y z
N MET A 1 7.53 14.28 -3.13
CA MET A 1 8.47 13.53 -2.29
C MET A 1 7.79 13.14 -0.99
N ALA A 2 7.54 11.87 -0.81
CA ALA A 2 6.81 11.38 0.34
C ALA A 2 7.77 10.96 1.45
N THR A 3 7.29 10.98 2.71
CA THR A 3 8.10 10.64 3.87
C THR A 3 7.42 9.56 4.67
N GLU A 4 8.14 9.00 5.65
CA GLU A 4 7.54 8.03 6.57
C GLU A 4 6.39 8.64 7.36
N ASP A 5 6.50 9.92 7.71
CA ASP A 5 5.40 10.58 8.43
C ASP A 5 4.15 10.66 7.56
N ASP A 6 4.32 10.89 6.25
CA ASP A 6 3.19 10.88 5.34
C ASP A 6 2.54 9.50 5.29
N VAL A 7 3.34 8.44 5.26
CA VAL A 7 2.82 7.07 5.27
C VAL A 7 2.00 6.84 6.53
N ARG A 8 2.55 7.21 7.68
CA ARG A 8 1.88 6.98 8.95
C ARG A 8 0.55 7.74 9.01
N ARG A 9 0.56 9.00 8.61
CA ARG A 9 -0.64 9.82 8.65
C ARG A 9 -1.74 9.25 7.76
N ILE A 10 -1.37 8.86 6.55
CA ILE A 10 -2.35 8.34 5.59
C ILE A 10 -2.86 6.98 6.05
N ALA A 11 -1.97 6.10 6.48
CA ALA A 11 -2.37 4.75 6.86
C ALA A 11 -3.27 4.76 8.09
N LEU A 12 -2.93 5.55 9.09
CA LEU A 12 -3.70 5.58 10.33
C LEU A 12 -5.04 6.28 10.18
N ALA A 13 -5.23 7.01 9.10
CA ALA A 13 -6.54 7.60 8.80
C ALA A 13 -7.51 6.59 8.20
N LEU A 14 -7.02 5.43 7.77
CA LEU A 14 -7.90 4.38 7.22
C LEU A 14 -8.54 3.58 8.35
N PRO A 15 -9.75 3.02 8.11
CA PRO A 15 -10.45 2.29 9.16
C PRO A 15 -9.72 1.05 9.61
N GLU A 16 -9.82 0.74 10.91
CA GLU A 16 -9.34 -0.50 11.50
C GLU A 16 -7.83 -0.72 11.36
N VAL A 17 -7.06 0.37 11.23
CA VAL A 17 -5.61 0.27 11.03
C VAL A 17 -4.88 0.49 12.35
N THR A 18 -3.91 -0.37 12.62
CA THR A 18 -3.01 -0.23 13.76
C THR A 18 -1.57 -0.29 13.27
N GLU A 19 -0.70 0.40 13.97
CA GLU A 19 0.73 0.38 13.68
C GLU A 19 1.43 -0.55 14.66
N LYS A 20 2.17 -1.52 14.13
CA LYS A 20 2.97 -2.43 14.95
C LYS A 20 4.28 -2.71 14.25
N PRO A 21 5.39 -2.82 14.98
CA PRO A 21 6.66 -3.16 14.36
C PRO A 21 6.59 -4.51 13.66
N SER A 22 7.25 -4.60 12.52
CA SER A 22 7.40 -5.84 11.78
C SER A 22 8.86 -5.93 11.41
N TYR A 23 9.56 -6.94 11.93
CA TYR A 23 11.00 -7.09 11.71
C TYR A 23 11.77 -5.81 12.06
N ASN A 24 11.41 -5.21 13.20
CA ASN A 24 12.04 -3.98 13.71
C ASN A 24 11.83 -2.75 12.83
N THR A 25 10.87 -2.78 11.93
CA THR A 25 10.51 -1.63 11.11
C THR A 25 9.03 -1.36 11.28
N PRO A 26 8.58 -0.12 11.02
CA PRO A 26 7.15 0.18 11.15
C PRO A 26 6.32 -0.64 10.18
N GLY A 27 5.26 -1.23 10.69
CA GLY A 27 4.31 -1.96 9.89
C GLY A 27 2.90 -1.54 10.24
N PHE A 28 1.98 -1.65 9.29
CA PHE A 28 0.59 -1.26 9.49
C PHE A 28 -0.31 -2.43 9.12
N ARG A 29 -1.28 -2.70 9.98
CA ARG A 29 -2.18 -3.83 9.83
C ARG A 29 -3.62 -3.36 9.82
N VAL A 30 -4.43 -4.02 8.98
CA VAL A 30 -5.87 -3.84 9.01
C VAL A 30 -6.45 -5.16 9.52
N LYS A 31 -7.06 -5.14 10.70
CA LYS A 31 -7.59 -6.34 11.36
C LYS A 31 -6.53 -7.45 11.38
N ASP A 32 -5.33 -7.11 11.86
CA ASP A 32 -4.22 -8.07 12.00
C ASP A 32 -3.60 -8.52 10.69
N LYS A 33 -4.02 -7.99 9.55
CA LYS A 33 -3.40 -8.31 8.28
C LYS A 33 -2.45 -7.22 7.88
N LEU A 34 -1.18 -7.55 7.71
CA LEU A 34 -0.17 -6.58 7.31
C LEU A 34 -0.46 -6.09 5.90
N PHE A 35 -0.61 -4.77 5.74
CA PHE A 35 -0.85 -4.21 4.42
C PHE A 35 0.19 -3.17 4.01
N LEU A 36 1.05 -2.74 4.94
CA LEU A 36 2.15 -1.83 4.64
C LEU A 36 3.32 -2.15 5.56
N ARG A 37 4.53 -1.97 5.05
CA ARG A 37 5.73 -2.08 5.86
C ARG A 37 6.75 -1.08 5.34
N ILE A 38 7.32 -0.29 6.23
CA ILE A 38 8.37 0.66 5.85
C ILE A 38 9.70 -0.05 6.01
N ARG A 39 10.50 -0.07 4.94
CA ARG A 39 11.82 -0.67 4.98
C ARG A 39 12.85 0.41 5.22
N THR A 40 13.02 0.79 6.48
CA THR A 40 13.97 1.83 6.83
C THR A 40 15.42 1.37 6.66
N GLU A 41 15.63 0.05 6.68
CA GLU A 41 16.97 -0.50 6.53
C GLU A 41 17.45 -0.44 5.09
N ALA A 42 16.59 -0.12 4.15
CA ALA A 42 16.93 -0.08 2.74
C ALA A 42 16.30 1.15 2.10
N GLU A 43 17.06 2.10 1.71
CA GLU A 43 16.74 3.31 0.94
C GLU A 43 15.33 3.89 1.12
N GLY A 44 14.73 3.76 2.29
CA GLY A 44 13.43 4.40 2.54
C GLY A 44 12.31 3.89 1.64
N ALA A 45 12.24 2.59 1.48
CA ALA A 45 11.22 2.00 0.61
C ALA A 45 10.00 1.59 1.41
N LEU A 46 8.84 1.68 0.75
CA LEU A 46 7.57 1.23 1.31
C LEU A 46 7.16 -0.05 0.59
N VAL A 47 6.77 -1.07 1.36
CA VAL A 47 6.22 -2.29 0.79
C VAL A 47 4.71 -2.16 0.75
N VAL A 48 4.14 -2.28 -0.44
CA VAL A 48 2.69 -2.30 -0.63
C VAL A 48 2.31 -3.63 -1.27
N PHE A 49 1.04 -4.00 -1.18
CA PHE A 49 0.57 -5.29 -1.68
C PHE A 49 -0.33 -5.08 -2.88
N ALA A 50 -0.04 -5.83 -3.95
CA ALA A 50 -0.88 -5.86 -5.14
C ALA A 50 -1.87 -7.00 -5.00
N GLU A 51 -2.88 -7.00 -5.84
CA GLU A 51 -3.92 -8.02 -5.79
C GLU A 51 -3.37 -9.38 -6.23
N ASP A 52 -2.50 -9.40 -7.23
CA ASP A 52 -1.90 -10.62 -7.74
C ASP A 52 -0.58 -10.29 -8.43
N LEU A 53 0.06 -11.31 -8.98
CA LEU A 53 1.35 -11.14 -9.63
C LEU A 53 1.24 -10.34 -10.92
N ASP A 54 0.11 -10.42 -11.62
CA ASP A 54 -0.07 -9.63 -12.84
C ASP A 54 -0.11 -8.15 -12.53
N GLU A 55 -0.80 -7.77 -11.45
CA GLU A 55 -0.83 -6.38 -11.04
C GLU A 55 0.55 -5.91 -10.60
N LYS A 56 1.28 -6.78 -9.89
CA LYS A 56 2.66 -6.47 -9.50
C LYS A 56 3.51 -6.16 -10.73
N GLU A 57 3.43 -6.99 -11.75
CA GLU A 57 4.22 -6.77 -12.95
C GLU A 57 3.81 -5.49 -13.67
N ALA A 58 2.51 -5.20 -13.69
CA ALA A 58 2.02 -3.98 -14.29
C ALA A 58 2.58 -2.75 -13.59
N LEU A 59 2.61 -2.78 -12.25
CA LEU A 59 3.17 -1.66 -11.49
C LEU A 59 4.66 -1.50 -11.76
N LEU A 60 5.40 -2.61 -11.74
CA LEU A 60 6.84 -2.56 -11.99
C LEU A 60 7.16 -1.99 -13.37
N ALA A 61 6.35 -2.33 -14.36
CA ALA A 61 6.55 -1.85 -15.72
C ALA A 61 6.08 -0.42 -15.91
N SER A 62 5.13 0.05 -15.10
CA SER A 62 4.53 1.36 -15.30
C SER A 62 5.51 2.48 -15.01
N ASP A 63 6.36 2.32 -14.01
CA ASP A 63 7.32 3.37 -13.67
C ASP A 63 8.47 2.78 -12.84
N PRO A 64 9.52 2.32 -13.53
CA PRO A 64 10.66 1.72 -12.81
C PRO A 64 11.40 2.68 -11.89
N ALA A 65 11.17 3.99 -12.03
CA ALA A 65 11.79 4.95 -11.12
C ALA A 65 11.08 4.98 -9.77
N LYS A 66 9.85 4.51 -9.71
CA LYS A 66 9.05 4.51 -8.48
C LYS A 66 8.92 3.12 -7.87
N PHE A 67 8.79 2.09 -8.69
CA PHE A 67 8.46 0.74 -8.23
C PHE A 67 9.58 -0.23 -8.54
N PHE A 68 9.88 -1.10 -7.59
CA PHE A 68 10.93 -2.09 -7.79
C PHE A 68 10.63 -3.34 -6.95
N THR A 69 11.42 -4.37 -7.16
CA THR A 69 11.32 -5.58 -6.35
C THR A 69 12.73 -6.08 -6.07
N THR A 70 12.85 -7.01 -5.15
CA THR A 70 14.13 -7.64 -4.83
C THR A 70 13.91 -9.15 -4.81
N PRO A 71 14.99 -9.95 -4.84
CA PRO A 71 14.82 -11.40 -4.80
C PRO A 71 14.01 -11.88 -3.59
N HIS A 72 14.07 -11.17 -2.49
CA HIS A 72 13.29 -11.53 -1.30
C HIS A 72 11.80 -11.53 -1.58
N TYR A 73 11.35 -10.68 -2.49
CA TYR A 73 9.92 -10.54 -2.80
C TYR A 73 9.52 -11.20 -4.11
N ASP A 74 10.42 -11.92 -4.76
CA ASP A 74 10.09 -12.63 -5.99
C ASP A 74 9.01 -13.66 -5.71
N GLY A 75 8.01 -13.72 -6.59
CA GLY A 75 6.93 -14.68 -6.44
C GLY A 75 5.81 -14.23 -5.51
N TYR A 76 5.97 -13.11 -4.83
CA TYR A 76 4.94 -12.56 -3.95
C TYR A 76 4.34 -11.31 -4.58
N PRO A 77 3.05 -11.06 -4.37
CA PRO A 77 2.40 -9.85 -4.93
C PRO A 77 2.69 -8.61 -4.08
N SER A 78 3.93 -8.42 -3.70
CA SER A 78 4.36 -7.23 -2.98
C SER A 78 5.30 -6.42 -3.85
N VAL A 79 5.18 -5.09 -3.75
CA VAL A 79 5.96 -4.16 -4.56
C VAL A 79 6.61 -3.17 -3.63
N LEU A 80 7.85 -2.81 -3.92
CA LEU A 80 8.54 -1.78 -3.16
C LEU A 80 8.41 -0.46 -3.89
N VAL A 81 8.19 0.60 -3.12
CA VAL A 81 7.98 1.94 -3.64
C VAL A 81 9.06 2.85 -3.09
N HIS A 82 9.74 3.58 -3.98
CA HIS A 82 10.67 4.62 -3.56
C HIS A 82 9.87 5.81 -3.07
N LEU A 83 9.88 6.05 -1.77
CA LEU A 83 9.07 7.14 -1.19
C LEU A 83 9.45 8.50 -1.76
N ASP A 84 10.73 8.72 -2.02
CA ASP A 84 11.17 10.00 -2.54
C ASP A 84 10.76 10.22 -4.00
N ALA A 85 10.24 9.20 -4.66
CA ALA A 85 9.83 9.32 -6.06
C ALA A 85 8.33 9.50 -6.23
N VAL A 86 7.53 9.47 -5.14
CA VAL A 86 6.08 9.61 -5.24
C VAL A 86 5.63 10.85 -4.49
N GLU A 87 4.53 11.44 -4.94
CA GLU A 87 3.90 12.56 -4.27
C GLU A 87 2.81 12.05 -3.33
N GLU A 88 2.34 12.94 -2.46
CA GLU A 88 1.37 12.56 -1.45
C GLU A 88 0.09 11.98 -2.05
N ALA A 89 -0.40 12.56 -3.13
CA ALA A 89 -1.63 12.06 -3.76
C ALA A 89 -1.47 10.66 -4.27
N GLU A 90 -0.34 10.37 -4.92
CA GLU A 90 -0.06 9.03 -5.42
C GLU A 90 0.16 8.06 -4.26
N LEU A 91 0.85 8.50 -3.22
CA LEU A 91 1.05 7.68 -2.05
C LEU A 91 -0.28 7.29 -1.41
N THR A 92 -1.22 8.23 -1.34
CA THR A 92 -2.55 7.96 -0.78
C THR A 92 -3.24 6.85 -1.59
N GLU A 93 -3.16 6.91 -2.91
CA GLU A 93 -3.76 5.87 -3.74
C GLU A 93 -3.11 4.51 -3.51
N LEU A 94 -1.80 4.47 -3.43
CA LEU A 94 -1.07 3.21 -3.24
C LEU A 94 -1.40 2.59 -1.89
N ILE A 95 -1.47 3.40 -0.85
CA ILE A 95 -1.79 2.90 0.49
C ILE A 95 -3.24 2.43 0.55
N THR A 96 -4.16 3.19 -0.05
CA THR A 96 -5.56 2.80 -0.09
C THR A 96 -5.76 1.49 -0.84
N ASP A 97 -5.10 1.34 -1.98
CA ASP A 97 -5.20 0.10 -2.75
C ASP A 97 -4.67 -1.09 -1.98
N SER A 98 -3.56 -0.91 -1.26
CA SER A 98 -2.99 -1.98 -0.44
C SER A 98 -3.96 -2.37 0.69
N TRP A 99 -4.61 -1.38 1.30
CA TRP A 99 -5.63 -1.63 2.32
C TRP A 99 -6.78 -2.46 1.73
N LEU A 100 -7.23 -2.09 0.53
CA LEU A 100 -8.34 -2.80 -0.12
C LEU A 100 -7.97 -4.25 -0.43
N VAL A 101 -6.72 -4.50 -0.76
CA VAL A 101 -6.26 -5.87 -1.02
C VAL A 101 -6.28 -6.72 0.26
N LYS A 102 -5.87 -6.15 1.38
CA LYS A 102 -5.67 -6.92 2.60
C LYS A 102 -6.83 -6.86 3.57
N ALA A 103 -7.69 -5.86 3.49
CA ALA A 103 -8.82 -5.77 4.42
C ALA A 103 -9.75 -6.95 4.23
N PRO A 104 -10.18 -7.59 5.33
CA PRO A 104 -11.16 -8.67 5.22
C PRO A 104 -12.44 -8.18 4.58
N PRO A 105 -13.20 -9.07 3.91
CA PRO A 105 -14.41 -8.63 3.22
C PRO A 105 -15.40 -7.90 4.12
N LYS A 106 -15.51 -8.31 5.39
CA LYS A 106 -16.42 -7.64 6.31
C LYS A 106 -15.99 -6.20 6.57
N VAL A 107 -14.69 -5.96 6.70
CA VAL A 107 -14.18 -4.62 6.93
C VAL A 107 -14.45 -3.73 5.72
N ARG A 108 -14.24 -4.26 4.53
CA ARG A 108 -14.51 -3.49 3.31
C ARG A 108 -16.00 -3.18 3.19
N LYS A 109 -16.84 -4.13 3.57
CA LYS A 109 -18.28 -3.93 3.52
C LYS A 109 -18.74 -2.87 4.51
N ASP A 110 -18.13 -2.87 5.70
CA ASP A 110 -18.48 -1.92 6.75
C ASP A 110 -17.97 -0.51 6.44
N HIS A 111 -17.00 -0.38 5.53
CA HIS A 111 -16.39 0.90 5.21
C HIS A 111 -16.37 1.15 3.71
N PRO A 112 -17.56 1.26 3.09
CA PRO A 112 -17.63 1.46 1.64
C PRO A 112 -17.08 2.81 1.18
N GLU A 113 -16.88 3.74 2.11
CA GLU A 113 -16.28 5.02 1.76
C GLU A 113 -14.82 4.87 1.36
N VAL A 114 -14.15 3.77 1.75
CA VAL A 114 -12.79 3.50 1.31
C VAL A 114 -12.88 2.74 0.00
N GLY A 115 -12.53 3.41 -1.07
CA GLY A 115 -12.59 2.80 -2.39
C GLY A 115 -11.49 3.32 -3.27
N PRO A 116 -11.34 2.76 -4.46
CA PRO A 116 -10.35 3.27 -5.40
C PRO A 116 -10.62 4.74 -5.68
N VAL A 117 -9.63 5.55 -5.38
CA VAL A 117 -9.81 7.00 -5.47
C VAL A 117 -10.18 7.42 -6.89
N ALA A 118 -9.59 6.74 -7.86
CA ALA A 118 -9.78 7.10 -9.25
C ALA A 118 -11.04 6.51 -9.84
N ASP A 119 -11.79 5.74 -9.08
CA ASP A 119 -12.91 5.01 -9.62
C ASP A 119 -14.17 5.84 -9.47
N PRO A 120 -14.65 6.48 -10.51
CA PRO A 120 -15.90 7.21 -10.39
C PRO A 120 -17.00 6.22 -10.06
N PRO A 121 -17.97 6.64 -9.30
CA PRO A 121 -19.08 5.77 -9.00
C PRO A 121 -19.64 5.25 -10.30
N ALA A 122 -19.82 3.97 -10.32
CA ALA A 122 -20.44 3.35 -11.44
C ALA A 122 -21.74 4.06 -11.64
N PRO A 123 -21.96 4.44 -12.78
CA PRO A 123 -23.21 5.10 -13.00
C PRO A 123 -24.29 4.14 -12.80
N THR A 124 -24.45 3.64 -12.56
CA THR A 124 -25.29 2.99 -12.46
C THR A 124 -25.85 2.62 -12.33
N SER A 125 -25.83 2.49 -12.37
CA SER A 125 -26.32 2.15 -12.34
C SER A 125 -26.76 1.92 -12.22
#